data_2655ef76ff008b02e0da0bdceae5bed5
#
_entry.id   2655ef76ff008b02e0da0bdceae5bed5
#
_cell.length_a   1.000
_cell.length_b   1.000
_cell.length_c   1.000
_cell.angle_alpha   90.00
_cell.angle_beta   90.00
_cell.angle_gamma   90.00
#
_symmetry.space_group_name_H-M   'P 1'
#
loop_
_entity.id
_entity.type
_entity.pdbx_description
1 polymer ?
#
loop_
_entity_poly.entity_id
_entity_poly.type
_entity_poly.pdbx_seq_one_letter_code
_entity_poly.pdbx_strand_id
1 'polypeptide(L)'
;TLYHAKAPELLLYGRALGLSHAEAEDVLQETFVALMARAQRPELPEHFCVRSYRNRALNYRRSLWRRLTRELESARWFERSPQESPEERAAMRGLATLPQEQREAIVLKIWHEHTFEEIGELLEISPNTAAGRYRYGLQKLRMVLKGSLYERDDRVGEAIALVDAARPLGEA
;
A
#
# COMPACT_ATOMS: atom_id res chain seq x y z
N THR A 1 12.86 6.71 16.35
CA THR A 1 11.51 6.47 16.89
C THR A 1 10.68 5.63 15.92
N LEU A 2 9.71 4.87 16.43
CA LEU A 2 8.78 4.05 15.63
C LEU A 2 8.08 4.88 14.54
N TYR A 3 7.72 6.13 14.85
CA TYR A 3 7.12 7.06 13.90
C TYR A 3 8.01 7.25 12.66
N HIS A 4 9.25 7.66 12.83
CA HIS A 4 10.15 7.92 11.69
C HIS A 4 10.45 6.67 10.87
N ALA A 5 10.50 5.50 11.52
CA ALA A 5 10.72 4.25 10.82
C ALA A 5 9.51 3.81 9.98
N LYS A 6 8.28 4.02 10.47
CA LYS A 6 7.07 3.47 9.85
C LYS A 6 6.23 4.49 9.07
N ALA A 7 6.44 5.80 9.27
CA ALA A 7 5.63 6.82 8.62
C ALA A 7 5.65 6.74 7.08
N PRO A 8 6.82 6.62 6.39
CA PRO A 8 6.83 6.53 4.92
C PRO A 8 6.06 5.32 4.39
N GLU A 9 6.26 4.15 5.03
CA GLU A 9 5.59 2.90 4.65
C GLU A 9 4.06 2.99 4.86
N LEU A 10 3.62 3.57 5.98
CA LEU A 10 2.20 3.73 6.28
C LEU A 10 1.53 4.75 5.37
N LEU A 11 2.21 5.84 4.99
CA LEU A 11 1.71 6.80 4.00
C LEU A 11 1.50 6.12 2.64
N LEU A 12 2.49 5.35 2.18
CA LEU A 12 2.36 4.57 0.95
C LEU A 12 1.18 3.59 1.05
N TYR A 13 1.03 2.92 2.19
CA TYR A 13 -0.08 2.00 2.43
C TYR A 13 -1.44 2.71 2.39
N GLY A 14 -1.58 3.88 3.01
CA GLY A 14 -2.79 4.69 2.96
C GLY A 14 -3.17 5.05 1.53
N ARG A 15 -2.19 5.45 0.72
CA ARG A 15 -2.38 5.71 -0.70
C ARG A 15 -2.79 4.46 -1.48
N ALA A 16 -2.18 3.32 -1.19
CA ALA A 16 -2.58 2.04 -1.78
C ALA A 16 -4.01 1.62 -1.39
N LEU A 17 -4.50 2.06 -0.24
CA LEU A 17 -5.89 1.89 0.20
C LEU A 17 -6.85 2.93 -0.41
N GLY A 18 -6.36 3.92 -1.15
CA GLY A 18 -7.18 4.89 -1.87
C GLY A 18 -7.35 6.23 -1.16
N LEU A 19 -6.46 6.57 -0.25
CA LEU A 19 -6.41 7.89 0.37
C LEU A 19 -5.55 8.84 -0.49
N SER A 20 -5.87 10.13 -0.49
CA SER A 20 -4.94 11.17 -0.91
C SER A 20 -3.75 11.24 0.06
N HIS A 21 -2.70 11.97 -0.31
CA HIS A 21 -1.54 12.13 0.58
C HIS A 21 -1.94 12.80 1.91
N ALA A 22 -2.70 13.87 1.86
CA ALA A 22 -3.18 14.58 3.06
C ALA A 22 -4.05 13.69 3.96
N GLU A 23 -4.99 12.93 3.36
CA GLU A 23 -5.83 11.99 4.11
C GLU A 23 -5.00 10.87 4.76
N ALA A 24 -3.95 10.40 4.07
CA ALA A 24 -3.04 9.39 4.61
C ALA A 24 -2.22 9.94 5.78
N GLU A 25 -1.79 11.22 5.71
CA GLU A 25 -1.11 11.92 6.82
C GLU A 25 -2.04 12.10 8.03
N ASP A 26 -3.28 12.50 7.84
CA ASP A 26 -4.27 12.64 8.91
C ASP A 26 -4.48 11.31 9.64
N VAL A 27 -4.69 10.23 8.87
CA VAL A 27 -4.85 8.87 9.44
C VAL A 27 -3.59 8.43 10.17
N LEU A 28 -2.39 8.79 9.65
CA LEU A 28 -1.11 8.50 10.30
C LEU A 28 -1.03 9.17 11.67
N GLN A 29 -1.31 10.46 11.73
CA GLN A 29 -1.29 11.22 12.98
C GLN A 29 -2.27 10.64 14.00
N GLU A 30 -3.52 10.37 13.60
CA GLU A 30 -4.52 9.75 14.48
C GLU A 30 -4.08 8.38 15.00
N THR A 31 -3.40 7.59 14.16
CA THR A 31 -2.89 6.26 14.54
C THR A 31 -1.84 6.37 15.63
N PHE A 32 -0.90 7.30 15.49
CA PHE A 32 0.16 7.49 16.49
C PHE A 32 -0.34 8.16 17.76
N VAL A 33 -1.26 9.11 17.67
CA VAL A 33 -1.94 9.68 18.85
C VAL A 33 -2.64 8.58 19.64
N ALA A 34 -3.37 7.70 18.97
CA ALA A 34 -4.05 6.59 19.65
C ALA A 34 -3.07 5.57 20.24
N LEU A 35 -1.92 5.33 19.60
CA LEU A 35 -0.87 4.47 20.16
C LEU A 35 -0.26 5.08 21.42
N MET A 36 0.03 6.38 21.41
CA MET A 36 0.61 7.10 22.56
C MET A 36 -0.37 7.21 23.73
N ALA A 37 -1.66 7.31 23.46
CA ALA A 37 -2.70 7.39 24.49
C ALA A 37 -2.98 6.04 25.21
N ARG A 38 -2.38 4.94 24.76
CA ARG A 38 -2.58 3.63 25.41
C ARG A 38 -1.85 3.53 26.73
N ALA A 39 -2.55 3.03 27.75
CA ALA A 39 -1.97 2.79 29.07
C ALA A 39 -0.91 1.65 29.04
N GLN A 40 -1.06 0.69 28.13
CA GLN A 40 -0.11 -0.41 27.95
C GLN A 40 0.43 -0.40 26.52
N ARG A 41 1.76 -0.54 26.40
CA ARG A 41 2.42 -0.67 25.10
C ARG A 41 2.09 -2.04 24.51
N PRO A 42 1.70 -2.12 23.21
CA PRO A 42 1.50 -3.40 22.54
C PRO A 42 2.79 -4.24 22.54
N GLU A 43 2.67 -5.56 22.62
CA GLU A 43 3.81 -6.48 22.53
C GLU A 43 4.55 -6.34 21.18
N LEU A 44 3.78 -6.19 20.09
CA LEU A 44 4.29 -5.97 18.73
C LEU A 44 3.81 -4.59 18.23
N PRO A 45 4.52 -3.50 18.58
CA PRO A 45 4.07 -2.14 18.25
C PRO A 45 3.95 -1.88 16.75
N GLU A 46 4.83 -2.50 15.94
CA GLU A 46 4.82 -2.34 14.49
C GLU A 46 3.57 -2.97 13.86
N HIS A 47 3.26 -4.22 14.19
CA HIS A 47 2.04 -4.90 13.74
C HIS A 47 0.78 -4.16 14.20
N PHE A 48 0.78 -3.68 15.43
CA PHE A 48 -0.31 -2.86 15.95
C PHE A 48 -0.50 -1.59 15.13
N CYS A 49 0.59 -0.88 14.78
CA CYS A 49 0.53 0.32 13.96
C CYS A 49 -0.08 0.03 12.58
N VAL A 50 0.40 -1.00 11.88
CA VAL A 50 -0.09 -1.36 10.55
C VAL A 50 -1.58 -1.72 10.60
N ARG A 51 -2.00 -2.55 11.56
CA ARG A 51 -3.40 -2.96 11.73
C ARG A 51 -4.30 -1.79 12.11
N SER A 52 -3.86 -0.95 13.05
CA SER A 52 -4.61 0.23 13.50
C SER A 52 -4.76 1.25 12.38
N TYR A 53 -3.67 1.52 11.65
CA TYR A 53 -3.66 2.41 10.49
C TYR A 53 -4.61 1.90 9.39
N ARG A 54 -4.50 0.62 9.01
CA ARG A 54 -5.40 0.01 8.01
C ARG A 54 -6.86 0.19 8.38
N ASN A 55 -7.23 -0.16 9.60
CA ASN A 55 -8.62 -0.07 10.06
C ASN A 55 -9.13 1.38 10.03
N ARG A 56 -8.31 2.36 10.43
CA ARG A 56 -8.64 3.78 10.34
C ARG A 56 -8.76 4.25 8.90
N ALA A 57 -7.83 3.88 8.02
CA ALA A 57 -7.85 4.22 6.61
C ALA A 57 -9.12 3.70 5.92
N LEU A 58 -9.50 2.46 6.18
CA LEU A 58 -10.73 1.88 5.64
C LEU A 58 -12.00 2.55 6.19
N ASN A 59 -12.02 2.89 7.49
CA ASN A 59 -13.13 3.60 8.10
C ASN A 59 -13.24 5.03 7.57
N TYR A 60 -12.10 5.73 7.42
CA TYR A 60 -12.05 7.05 6.81
C TYR A 60 -12.61 7.02 5.38
N ARG A 61 -12.16 6.08 4.58
CA ARG A 61 -12.67 5.87 3.22
C ARG A 61 -14.18 5.59 3.20
N ARG A 62 -14.70 4.72 4.08
CA ARG A 62 -16.14 4.45 4.18
C ARG A 62 -16.94 5.70 4.55
N SER A 63 -16.39 6.56 5.42
CA SER A 63 -17.05 7.82 5.80
C SER A 63 -17.07 8.81 4.65
N LEU A 64 -16.00 8.89 3.88
CA LEU A 64 -15.91 9.69 2.65
C LEU A 64 -16.89 9.19 1.58
N TRP A 65 -16.98 7.87 1.38
CA TRP A 65 -17.94 7.28 0.44
C TRP A 65 -19.37 7.71 0.75
N ARG A 66 -19.78 7.69 2.00
CA ARG A 66 -21.09 8.18 2.43
C ARG A 66 -21.29 9.68 2.18
N ARG A 67 -20.22 10.47 2.15
CA ARG A 67 -20.27 11.91 1.84
C ARG A 67 -20.19 12.19 0.33
N LEU A 68 -19.49 11.35 -0.44
CA LEU A 68 -19.08 11.59 -1.82
C LEU A 68 -19.82 10.72 -2.86
N THR A 69 -20.87 10.01 -2.49
CA THR A 69 -21.72 9.30 -3.47
C THR A 69 -22.31 10.21 -4.56
N ARG A 70 -21.91 11.48 -4.60
CA ARG A 70 -22.35 12.47 -5.59
C ARG A 70 -21.26 13.04 -6.49
N GLU A 71 -19.96 12.84 -6.22
CA GLU A 71 -18.91 13.47 -7.03
C GLU A 71 -17.64 12.61 -7.18
N LEU A 72 -17.48 12.04 -8.39
CA LEU A 72 -16.24 11.71 -9.12
C LEU A 72 -15.18 10.83 -8.46
N GLU A 73 -15.25 9.54 -8.75
CA GLU A 73 -14.43 8.43 -8.24
C GLU A 73 -12.98 8.35 -8.76
N SER A 74 -12.56 9.05 -9.79
CA SER A 74 -11.32 8.70 -10.50
C SER A 74 -10.14 9.65 -10.34
N ALA A 75 -10.33 10.88 -9.87
CA ALA A 75 -9.27 11.91 -9.87
C ALA A 75 -8.36 11.88 -8.63
N ARG A 76 -8.83 11.40 -7.47
CA ARG A 76 -8.14 11.55 -6.17
C ARG A 76 -6.90 10.67 -5.96
N TRP A 77 -6.79 9.57 -6.68
CA TRP A 77 -5.66 8.66 -6.58
C TRP A 77 -4.33 9.27 -7.04
N PHE A 78 -4.40 10.30 -7.87
CA PHE A 78 -3.26 10.90 -8.56
C PHE A 78 -2.93 12.31 -8.08
N GLU A 79 -3.47 12.75 -6.93
CA GLU A 79 -3.01 13.99 -6.33
C GLU A 79 -1.53 13.89 -6.01
N ARG A 80 -0.77 14.82 -6.59
CA ARG A 80 0.69 14.84 -6.52
C ARG A 80 1.13 15.11 -5.08
N SER A 81 1.94 14.21 -4.51
CA SER A 81 2.83 14.62 -3.42
C SER A 81 3.96 15.46 -4.03
N PRO A 82 4.28 16.64 -3.47
CA PRO A 82 5.36 17.48 -3.97
C PRO A 82 6.75 16.82 -3.95
N GLN A 83 6.90 15.71 -3.23
CA GLN A 83 8.18 15.02 -2.97
C GLN A 83 8.32 13.69 -3.73
N GLU A 84 7.34 13.29 -4.55
CA GLU A 84 7.41 12.01 -5.26
C GLU A 84 8.33 12.02 -6.46
N SER A 85 9.19 11.00 -6.54
CA SER A 85 9.99 10.74 -7.73
C SER A 85 9.13 10.31 -8.93
N PRO A 86 9.62 10.45 -10.17
CA PRO A 86 8.92 9.94 -11.35
C PRO A 86 8.65 8.43 -11.29
N GLU A 87 9.57 7.66 -10.69
CA GLU A 87 9.49 6.22 -10.50
C GLU A 87 8.39 5.84 -9.50
N GLU A 88 8.34 6.51 -8.35
CA GLU A 88 7.26 6.33 -7.37
C GLU A 88 5.89 6.63 -7.98
N ARG A 89 5.80 7.68 -8.80
CA ARG A 89 4.57 8.00 -9.53
C ARG A 89 4.17 6.92 -10.53
N ALA A 90 5.14 6.33 -11.24
CA ALA A 90 4.86 5.24 -12.18
C ALA A 90 4.38 3.99 -11.43
N ALA A 91 5.05 3.64 -10.32
CA ALA A 91 4.66 2.53 -9.46
C ALA A 91 3.25 2.74 -8.86
N MET A 92 2.95 3.95 -8.37
CA MET A 92 1.63 4.27 -7.83
C MET A 92 0.54 4.21 -8.90
N ARG A 93 0.80 4.72 -10.12
CA ARG A 93 -0.15 4.58 -11.23
C ARG A 93 -0.39 3.12 -11.59
N GLY A 94 0.69 2.32 -11.66
CA GLY A 94 0.57 0.89 -11.90
C GLY A 94 -0.26 0.19 -10.81
N LEU A 95 0.03 0.46 -9.54
CA LEU A 95 -0.74 -0.07 -8.41
C LEU A 95 -2.22 0.35 -8.47
N ALA A 96 -2.52 1.59 -8.88
CA ALA A 96 -3.89 2.09 -8.99
C ALA A 96 -4.75 1.31 -9.99
N THR A 97 -4.14 0.70 -11.00
CA THR A 97 -4.86 -0.14 -11.99
C THR A 97 -5.26 -1.52 -11.45
N LEU A 98 -4.69 -1.93 -10.32
CA LEU A 98 -4.96 -3.23 -9.71
C LEU A 98 -6.24 -3.20 -8.86
N PRO A 99 -6.96 -4.35 -8.73
CA PRO A 99 -7.95 -4.52 -7.68
C PRO A 99 -7.35 -4.23 -6.30
N GLN A 100 -8.15 -3.65 -5.40
CA GLN A 100 -7.69 -3.24 -4.08
C GLN A 100 -6.99 -4.37 -3.32
N GLU A 101 -7.54 -5.58 -3.36
CA GLU A 101 -7.02 -6.74 -2.62
C GLU A 101 -5.63 -7.17 -3.12
N GLN A 102 -5.39 -7.08 -4.43
CA GLN A 102 -4.09 -7.40 -5.03
C GLN A 102 -3.06 -6.33 -4.68
N ARG A 103 -3.45 -5.07 -4.78
CA ARG A 103 -2.63 -3.90 -4.45
C ARG A 103 -2.21 -3.92 -2.98
N GLU A 104 -3.16 -4.19 -2.08
CA GLU A 104 -2.92 -4.28 -0.65
C GLU A 104 -1.92 -5.40 -0.30
N ALA A 105 -2.08 -6.59 -0.90
CA ALA A 105 -1.14 -7.69 -0.71
C ALA A 105 0.29 -7.36 -1.20
N ILE A 106 0.42 -6.63 -2.31
CA ILE A 106 1.72 -6.18 -2.84
C ILE A 106 2.38 -5.19 -1.88
N VAL A 107 1.64 -4.19 -1.42
CA VAL A 107 2.19 -3.15 -0.53
C VAL A 107 2.63 -3.76 0.80
N LEU A 108 1.82 -4.63 1.40
CA LEU A 108 2.17 -5.31 2.64
C LEU A 108 3.39 -6.22 2.48
N LYS A 109 3.53 -6.91 1.36
CA LYS A 109 4.65 -7.82 1.12
C LYS A 109 5.95 -7.09 0.83
N ILE A 110 5.93 -6.04 -0.02
CA ILE A 110 7.15 -5.38 -0.52
C ILE A 110 7.62 -4.27 0.42
N TRP A 111 6.72 -3.38 0.84
CA TRP A 111 7.12 -2.20 1.63
C TRP A 111 7.02 -2.41 3.13
N HIS A 112 6.14 -3.31 3.59
CA HIS A 112 6.02 -3.65 5.01
C HIS A 112 6.72 -4.97 5.37
N GLU A 113 7.29 -5.68 4.38
CA GLU A 113 8.05 -6.92 4.53
C GLU A 113 7.31 -8.04 5.29
N HIS A 114 5.97 -7.98 5.32
CA HIS A 114 5.17 -9.00 5.99
C HIS A 114 5.28 -10.36 5.30
N THR A 115 5.26 -11.43 6.09
CA THR A 115 5.08 -12.80 5.59
C THR A 115 3.64 -12.99 5.09
N PHE A 116 3.38 -14.04 4.31
CA PHE A 116 2.00 -14.31 3.87
C PHE A 116 1.09 -14.73 5.01
N GLU A 117 1.64 -15.31 6.08
CA GLU A 117 0.94 -15.62 7.32
C GLU A 117 0.47 -14.33 8.00
N GLU A 118 1.37 -13.36 8.19
CA GLU A 118 1.06 -12.06 8.77
C GLU A 118 0.06 -11.26 7.93
N ILE A 119 0.20 -11.31 6.59
CA ILE A 119 -0.77 -10.72 5.67
C ILE A 119 -2.12 -11.41 5.81
N GLY A 120 -2.12 -12.74 5.92
CA GLY A 120 -3.34 -13.53 6.14
C GLY A 120 -4.06 -13.11 7.42
N GLU A 121 -3.35 -12.99 8.53
CA GLU A 121 -3.90 -12.52 9.81
C GLU A 121 -4.42 -11.08 9.72
N LEU A 122 -3.65 -10.18 9.09
CA LEU A 122 -4.00 -8.76 8.97
C LEU A 122 -5.25 -8.54 8.11
N LEU A 123 -5.38 -9.29 7.01
CA LEU A 123 -6.48 -9.18 6.05
C LEU A 123 -7.64 -10.14 6.34
N GLU A 124 -7.51 -11.01 7.34
CA GLU A 124 -8.49 -12.05 7.70
C GLU A 124 -8.76 -13.02 6.53
N ILE A 125 -7.69 -13.47 5.88
CA ILE A 125 -7.70 -14.44 4.77
C ILE A 125 -6.66 -15.53 5.00
N SER A 126 -6.73 -16.63 4.24
CA SER A 126 -5.69 -17.65 4.31
C SER A 126 -4.35 -17.15 3.74
N PRO A 127 -3.19 -17.64 4.25
CA PRO A 127 -1.88 -17.32 3.66
C PRO A 127 -1.78 -17.64 2.17
N ASN A 128 -2.40 -18.75 1.72
CA ASN A 128 -2.47 -19.09 0.31
C ASN A 128 -3.25 -18.08 -0.52
N THR A 129 -4.34 -17.52 0.03
CA THR A 129 -5.10 -16.45 -0.62
C THR A 129 -4.26 -15.19 -0.72
N ALA A 130 -3.52 -14.83 0.35
CA ALA A 130 -2.60 -13.69 0.34
C ALA A 130 -1.51 -13.85 -0.73
N ALA A 131 -0.87 -15.02 -0.79
CA ALA A 131 0.13 -15.35 -1.81
C ALA A 131 -0.46 -15.32 -3.24
N GLY A 132 -1.67 -15.80 -3.42
CA GLY A 132 -2.39 -15.74 -4.71
C GLY A 132 -2.65 -14.30 -5.15
N ARG A 133 -3.18 -13.45 -4.25
CA ARG A 133 -3.42 -12.02 -4.52
C ARG A 133 -2.12 -11.29 -4.89
N TYR A 134 -1.04 -11.58 -4.19
CA TYR A 134 0.28 -11.04 -4.48
C TYR A 134 0.78 -11.45 -5.86
N ARG A 135 0.80 -12.76 -6.19
CA ARG A 135 1.28 -13.26 -7.49
C ARG A 135 0.48 -12.69 -8.66
N TYR A 136 -0.85 -12.74 -8.60
CA TYR A 136 -1.70 -12.19 -9.66
C TYR A 136 -1.57 -10.67 -9.79
N GLY A 137 -1.44 -9.97 -8.67
CA GLY A 137 -1.20 -8.54 -8.67
C GLY A 137 0.13 -8.18 -9.31
N LEU A 138 1.23 -8.87 -8.98
CA LEU A 138 2.53 -8.65 -9.61
C LEU A 138 2.51 -8.93 -11.11
N GLN A 139 1.84 -10.00 -11.54
CA GLN A 139 1.72 -10.31 -12.95
C GLN A 139 1.03 -9.18 -13.73
N LYS A 140 -0.09 -8.66 -13.21
CA LYS A 140 -0.78 -7.50 -13.80
C LYS A 140 0.07 -6.25 -13.78
N LEU A 141 0.73 -5.95 -12.65
CA LEU A 141 1.59 -4.77 -12.51
C LEU A 141 2.73 -4.79 -13.54
N ARG A 142 3.37 -5.94 -13.73
CA ARG A 142 4.39 -6.13 -14.77
C ARG A 142 3.86 -5.85 -16.17
N MET A 143 2.65 -6.31 -16.51
CA MET A 143 2.05 -6.03 -17.80
C MET A 143 1.79 -4.53 -18.02
N VAL A 144 1.28 -3.84 -16.99
CA VAL A 144 1.03 -2.40 -17.04
C VAL A 144 2.33 -1.62 -17.20
N LEU A 145 3.35 -1.95 -16.40
CA LEU A 145 4.65 -1.29 -16.47
C LEU A 145 5.37 -1.56 -17.80
N LYS A 146 5.30 -2.79 -18.33
CA LYS A 146 5.85 -3.12 -19.66
C LYS A 146 5.11 -2.37 -20.77
N GLY A 147 3.78 -2.28 -20.72
CA GLY A 147 3.00 -1.50 -21.68
C GLY A 147 3.37 -0.02 -21.70
N SER A 148 3.64 0.55 -20.52
CA SER A 148 4.11 1.93 -20.40
C SER A 148 5.56 2.13 -20.88
N LEU A 149 6.36 1.06 -20.97
CA LEU A 149 7.74 1.09 -21.46
C LEU A 149 7.84 1.27 -22.98
N TYR A 150 6.86 0.76 -23.74
CA TYR A 150 6.82 0.98 -25.18
C TYR A 150 6.50 2.44 -25.54
N GLU A 151 6.03 3.22 -24.57
CA GLU A 151 5.71 4.64 -24.75
C GLU A 151 6.75 5.62 -24.18
N ARG A 152 7.66 5.20 -23.30
CA ARG A 152 8.71 6.06 -22.70
C ARG A 152 9.94 5.27 -22.21
N ASP A 153 11.05 5.48 -22.89
CA ASP A 153 12.46 5.55 -22.52
C ASP A 153 12.94 4.98 -21.13
N ASP A 154 13.96 4.14 -21.20
CA ASP A 154 15.05 3.64 -20.30
C ASP A 154 14.93 3.70 -18.74
N ARG A 155 14.08 4.51 -18.14
CA ARG A 155 14.03 4.70 -16.69
C ARG A 155 13.10 3.73 -15.91
N VAL A 156 12.35 2.92 -16.61
CA VAL A 156 11.41 1.96 -16.00
C VAL A 156 12.07 0.61 -15.71
N GLY A 157 13.28 0.40 -16.21
CA GLY A 157 14.11 -0.78 -15.90
C GLY A 157 14.34 -1.00 -14.41
N GLU A 158 14.53 0.07 -13.64
CA GLU A 158 14.74 0.01 -12.19
C GLU A 158 13.46 -0.39 -11.41
N ALA A 159 12.30 0.13 -11.81
CA ALA A 159 11.03 -0.25 -11.17
C ALA A 159 10.66 -1.72 -11.46
N ILE A 160 11.02 -2.25 -12.63
CA ILE A 160 10.88 -3.68 -12.96
C ILE A 160 11.90 -4.50 -12.17
N ALA A 161 13.13 -4.03 -12.01
CA ALA A 161 14.16 -4.70 -11.22
C ALA A 161 13.75 -4.84 -9.73
N LEU A 162 13.10 -3.82 -9.15
CA LEU A 162 12.52 -3.89 -7.81
C LEU A 162 11.41 -4.94 -7.70
N VAL A 163 10.55 -5.03 -8.72
CA VAL A 163 9.48 -6.05 -8.79
C VAL A 163 10.05 -7.45 -9.04
N ASP A 164 11.14 -7.56 -9.80
CA ASP A 164 11.82 -8.84 -10.06
C ASP A 164 12.72 -9.29 -8.90
N ALA A 165 13.34 -8.36 -8.18
CA ALA A 165 14.10 -8.65 -6.95
C ALA A 165 13.22 -9.16 -5.80
N ALA A 166 11.92 -8.83 -5.80
CA ALA A 166 10.93 -9.34 -4.87
C ALA A 166 10.42 -10.75 -5.18
N ARG A 167 11.05 -11.45 -6.16
CA ARG A 167 10.71 -12.85 -6.50
C ARG A 167 11.12 -13.76 -5.35
N PRO A 168 10.23 -14.55 -4.74
CA PRO A 168 10.64 -15.56 -3.78
C PRO A 168 11.56 -16.56 -4.48
N LEU A 169 12.80 -16.71 -3.96
CA LEU A 169 13.69 -17.82 -4.27
C LEU A 169 13.01 -19.08 -3.71
N GLY A 170 12.48 -19.91 -4.58
CA GLY A 170 12.02 -21.23 -4.17
C GLY A 170 10.88 -21.80 -5.00
N GLU A 171 11.24 -22.34 -6.15
CA GLU A 171 10.71 -23.62 -6.63
C GLU A 171 11.88 -24.33 -7.32
N ALA A 172 12.51 -25.23 -6.56
CA ALA A 172 13.21 -26.39 -7.06
C ALA A 172 12.35 -27.60 -6.76
#